data_ed578428b6ae70ef3f1992a61ab78cc4
#
_entry.id   ed578428b6ae70ef3f1992a61ab78cc4
#
_cell.length_a   1.000
_cell.length_b   1.000
_cell.length_c   1.000
_cell.angle_alpha   90.00
_cell.angle_beta   90.00
_cell.angle_gamma   90.00
#
_symmetry.space_group_name_H-M   'P 1'
#
loop_
_entity.id
_entity.type
_entity.pdbx_description
1 polymer ?
#
loop_
_entity_poly.entity_id
_entity_poly.type
_entity_poly.pdbx_seq_one_letter_code
_entity_poly.pdbx_strand_id
1 'polypeptide(L)'
;NTVDWSDSSIETVTFKQEGTNFTGSLLVGHATSGTLNAAENNTGVGIDALDALTTGDSNTAVGFQAASTLTSGTNNTFLGKEAGKIVSNSSNNTAIGGNSLFYNTTSSNNTALGKNSVFGLTGADNTAVGYQSLKGVANQNGNSNTALGSGSGLAMTTGANNIFIGKSSGDNITTGDGNVIIGSINADSATGDKQLILADGVDGSVAWIKGDSNGQVK
;
A
#
# COMPACT_ATOMS: atom_id res chain seq x y z
N ASN A 1 2.90 30.61 27.47
CA ASN A 1 1.67 30.90 26.74
C ASN A 1 0.94 29.57 26.52
N THR A 2 0.07 29.21 27.46
CA THR A 2 -0.90 28.13 27.27
C THR A 2 -2.03 28.71 26.43
N VAL A 3 -2.24 28.20 25.23
CA VAL A 3 -3.46 28.47 24.48
C VAL A 3 -4.56 27.68 25.18
N ASP A 4 -5.49 28.37 25.83
CA ASP A 4 -6.66 27.75 26.44
C ASP A 4 -7.67 27.39 25.30
N TRP A 5 -7.81 26.14 25.03
CA TRP A 5 -8.77 25.59 24.10
C TRP A 5 -10.08 25.16 24.78
N SER A 6 -10.39 25.73 25.94
CA SER A 6 -11.61 25.39 26.70
C SER A 6 -12.90 26.00 26.15
N ASP A 7 -13.01 26.16 24.85
CA ASP A 7 -14.32 26.40 24.23
C ASP A 7 -15.13 25.10 24.31
N SER A 8 -16.22 25.12 25.05
CA SER A 8 -17.11 23.99 25.30
C SER A 8 -17.82 23.43 24.06
N SER A 9 -17.51 23.94 22.88
CA SER A 9 -17.96 23.43 21.58
C SER A 9 -16.90 22.64 20.80
N ILE A 10 -15.64 22.57 21.30
CA ILE A 10 -14.58 21.74 20.72
C ILE A 10 -14.55 20.45 21.53
N GLU A 11 -15.08 19.37 20.97
CA GLU A 11 -14.79 18.02 21.45
C GLU A 11 -13.27 17.89 21.53
N THR A 12 -12.78 17.54 22.71
CA THR A 12 -11.37 17.55 23.11
C THR A 12 -10.46 16.99 22.04
N VAL A 13 -9.57 17.81 21.47
CA VAL A 13 -8.44 17.28 20.70
C VAL A 13 -7.53 16.57 21.69
N THR A 14 -7.60 15.27 21.72
CA THR A 14 -6.78 14.47 22.60
C THR A 14 -5.37 14.39 22.02
N PHE A 15 -4.44 15.05 22.69
CA PHE A 15 -3.02 14.86 22.44
C PHE A 15 -2.51 13.78 23.39
N LYS A 16 -1.98 12.70 22.86
CA LYS A 16 -1.18 11.76 23.63
C LYS A 16 0.28 12.07 23.37
N GLN A 17 0.96 12.59 24.36
CA GLN A 17 2.37 12.97 24.33
C GLN A 17 3.14 12.11 25.31
N GLU A 18 4.42 11.92 25.06
CA GLU A 18 5.39 11.08 25.78
C GLU A 18 5.03 10.58 27.17
N GLY A 19 5.23 9.28 27.42
CA GLY A 19 5.11 8.60 28.72
C GLY A 19 5.98 7.36 28.71
N THR A 20 6.08 6.65 29.83
CA THR A 20 7.01 5.54 30.07
C THR A 20 7.00 4.43 28.99
N ASN A 21 5.90 4.27 28.26
CA ASN A 21 5.71 3.25 27.22
C ASN A 21 5.38 3.87 25.84
N PHE A 22 5.65 5.17 25.63
CA PHE A 22 5.31 5.90 24.41
C PHE A 22 6.32 7.05 24.21
N THR A 23 7.59 6.71 23.99
CA THR A 23 8.68 7.67 23.90
C THR A 23 8.82 8.24 22.49
N GLY A 24 9.05 9.56 22.36
CA GLY A 24 9.26 10.23 21.08
C GLY A 24 8.06 10.19 20.13
N SER A 25 6.85 10.00 20.65
CA SER A 25 5.66 9.78 19.83
C SER A 25 4.58 10.87 20.02
N LEU A 26 3.76 11.09 18.97
CA LEU A 26 2.65 12.05 18.97
C LEU A 26 1.39 11.41 18.35
N LEU A 27 0.28 11.38 19.09
CA LEU A 27 -1.04 11.00 18.54
C LEU A 27 -2.03 12.16 18.70
N VAL A 28 -2.70 12.53 17.63
CA VAL A 28 -3.69 13.62 17.59
C VAL A 28 -5.01 13.08 17.01
N GLY A 29 -6.12 13.30 17.71
CA GLY A 29 -7.46 12.89 17.26
C GLY A 29 -7.90 11.50 17.74
N HIS A 30 -7.27 10.97 18.78
CA HIS A 30 -7.63 9.68 19.38
C HIS A 30 -8.58 9.83 20.56
N ALA A 31 -9.69 9.07 20.53
CA ALA A 31 -10.54 8.89 21.71
C ALA A 31 -9.99 7.80 22.64
N THR A 32 -9.44 6.72 22.08
CA THR A 32 -8.84 5.60 22.79
C THR A 32 -7.57 5.17 22.04
N SER A 33 -6.53 4.79 22.74
CA SER A 33 -5.38 4.09 22.17
C SER A 33 -5.37 2.68 22.75
N GLY A 34 -4.86 1.70 22.02
CA GLY A 34 -4.52 0.40 22.56
C GLY A 34 -3.64 0.54 23.82
N THR A 35 -3.41 -0.54 24.53
CA THR A 35 -2.48 -0.54 25.66
C THR A 35 -1.07 -0.39 25.10
N LEU A 36 -0.55 0.84 25.07
CA LEU A 36 0.80 1.13 24.63
C LEU A 36 1.82 0.47 25.55
N ASN A 37 2.68 -0.35 24.99
CA ASN A 37 3.73 -1.06 25.70
C ASN A 37 5.06 -0.91 24.93
N ALA A 38 5.82 0.13 25.27
CA ALA A 38 7.09 0.48 24.62
C ALA A 38 7.02 0.83 23.12
N ALA A 39 5.92 1.42 22.64
CA ALA A 39 5.83 1.96 21.28
C ALA A 39 6.56 3.31 21.17
N GLU A 40 7.60 3.41 20.33
CA GLU A 40 8.46 4.57 20.27
C GLU A 40 8.46 5.26 18.89
N ASN A 41 8.69 6.57 18.89
CA ASN A 41 8.90 7.37 17.67
C ASN A 41 7.73 7.32 16.66
N ASN A 42 6.49 7.22 17.13
CA ASN A 42 5.31 7.16 16.28
C ASN A 42 4.64 8.52 16.10
N THR A 43 4.11 8.78 14.91
CA THR A 43 3.31 9.97 14.61
C THR A 43 1.95 9.54 14.06
N GLY A 44 0.87 9.82 14.78
CA GLY A 44 -0.51 9.57 14.37
C GLY A 44 -1.32 10.87 14.33
N VAL A 45 -1.90 11.22 13.20
CA VAL A 45 -2.76 12.41 13.05
C VAL A 45 -4.05 12.04 12.33
N GLY A 46 -5.16 12.10 13.04
CA GLY A 46 -6.49 11.79 12.51
C GLY A 46 -7.28 10.87 13.42
N ILE A 47 -8.61 10.88 13.26
CA ILE A 47 -9.49 10.00 14.04
C ILE A 47 -9.10 8.55 13.75
N ASP A 48 -8.85 7.77 14.80
CA ASP A 48 -8.44 6.35 14.79
C ASP A 48 -7.13 6.06 14.02
N ALA A 49 -6.23 7.07 13.79
CA ALA A 49 -4.91 6.80 13.23
C ALA A 49 -4.03 6.10 14.28
N LEU A 50 -3.47 4.92 13.99
CA LEU A 50 -2.69 4.07 14.92
C LEU A 50 -3.48 3.62 16.17
N ASP A 51 -4.81 3.45 16.07
CA ASP A 51 -5.68 3.18 17.21
C ASP A 51 -5.33 1.88 17.97
N ALA A 52 -4.92 0.83 17.25
CA ALA A 52 -4.55 -0.47 17.84
C ALA A 52 -3.07 -0.59 18.23
N LEU A 53 -2.28 0.49 18.11
CA LEU A 53 -0.82 0.41 18.35
C LEU A 53 -0.49 -0.05 19.77
N THR A 54 0.42 -1.04 19.88
CA THR A 54 0.88 -1.58 21.16
C THR A 54 2.40 -1.49 21.34
N THR A 55 3.17 -2.09 20.43
CA THR A 55 4.64 -2.19 20.51
C THR A 55 5.34 -1.77 19.22
N GLY A 56 4.61 -1.33 18.19
CA GLY A 56 5.22 -0.91 16.92
C GLY A 56 5.95 0.42 17.04
N ASP A 57 7.12 0.53 16.40
CA ASP A 57 7.98 1.70 16.45
C ASP A 57 8.11 2.40 15.11
N SER A 58 8.41 3.70 15.15
CA SER A 58 8.80 4.48 13.97
C SER A 58 7.75 4.49 12.85
N ASN A 59 6.47 4.51 13.24
CA ASN A 59 5.38 4.57 12.27
C ASN A 59 4.85 6.00 12.12
N THR A 60 4.52 6.39 10.90
CA THR A 60 3.81 7.63 10.60
C THR A 60 2.47 7.31 9.97
N ALA A 61 1.37 7.74 10.58
CA ALA A 61 0.02 7.57 10.06
C ALA A 61 -0.76 8.88 10.10
N VAL A 62 -1.14 9.38 8.94
CA VAL A 62 -1.89 10.65 8.82
C VAL A 62 -3.14 10.43 7.98
N GLY A 63 -4.30 10.60 8.59
CA GLY A 63 -5.61 10.44 7.95
C GLY A 63 -6.60 9.69 8.82
N PHE A 64 -7.89 9.81 8.50
CA PHE A 64 -8.96 9.06 9.16
C PHE A 64 -8.69 7.56 9.03
N GLN A 65 -8.58 6.84 10.14
CA GLN A 65 -8.31 5.39 10.23
C GLN A 65 -7.04 4.94 9.49
N ALA A 66 -6.03 5.80 9.32
CA ALA A 66 -4.73 5.38 8.78
C ALA A 66 -4.06 4.41 9.77
N ALA A 67 -3.68 3.22 9.30
CA ALA A 67 -3.07 2.16 10.09
C ALA A 67 -3.84 1.81 11.38
N SER A 68 -5.18 1.87 11.37
CA SER A 68 -5.99 1.74 12.58
C SER A 68 -5.90 0.37 13.27
N THR A 69 -5.44 -0.66 12.58
CA THR A 69 -5.26 -2.02 13.16
C THR A 69 -3.79 -2.40 13.37
N LEU A 70 -2.86 -1.47 13.13
CA LEU A 70 -1.42 -1.72 13.35
C LEU A 70 -1.13 -1.91 14.82
N THR A 71 -0.54 -3.06 15.19
CA THR A 71 -0.23 -3.41 16.59
C THR A 71 1.28 -3.37 16.89
N SER A 72 2.10 -4.09 16.13
CA SER A 72 3.53 -4.27 16.39
C SER A 72 4.44 -4.04 15.17
N GLY A 73 3.88 -3.70 14.01
CA GLY A 73 4.69 -3.38 12.83
C GLY A 73 5.53 -2.10 13.01
N THR A 74 6.68 -2.04 12.35
CA THR A 74 7.65 -0.96 12.49
C THR A 74 8.01 -0.31 11.16
N ASN A 75 8.49 0.96 11.22
CA ASN A 75 8.99 1.67 10.03
C ASN A 75 7.97 1.81 8.89
N ASN A 76 6.71 2.03 9.21
CA ASN A 76 5.69 2.21 8.19
C ASN A 76 5.32 3.70 8.02
N THR A 77 4.97 4.08 6.79
CA THR A 77 4.42 5.39 6.46
C THR A 77 3.05 5.23 5.79
N PHE A 78 1.99 5.72 6.44
CA PHE A 78 0.62 5.68 5.96
C PHE A 78 0.05 7.09 5.87
N LEU A 79 -0.18 7.61 4.67
CA LEU A 79 -0.71 8.95 4.45
C LEU A 79 -1.97 8.89 3.57
N GLY A 80 -3.11 9.15 4.16
CA GLY A 80 -4.42 9.16 3.49
C GLY A 80 -5.51 8.49 4.31
N LYS A 81 -6.77 8.80 3.98
CA LYS A 81 -7.91 8.13 4.58
C LYS A 81 -7.79 6.62 4.38
N GLU A 82 -7.84 5.85 5.47
CA GLU A 82 -7.79 4.37 5.47
C GLU A 82 -6.54 3.77 4.77
N ALA A 83 -5.45 4.54 4.64
CA ALA A 83 -4.17 4.00 4.18
C ALA A 83 -3.65 2.96 5.19
N GLY A 84 -3.32 1.75 4.75
CA GLY A 84 -2.90 0.66 5.61
C GLY A 84 -3.92 0.27 6.67
N LYS A 85 -5.23 0.41 6.42
CA LYS A 85 -6.26 0.25 7.46
C LYS A 85 -6.24 -1.14 8.12
N ILE A 86 -6.07 -2.20 7.32
CA ILE A 86 -6.04 -3.58 7.82
C ILE A 86 -4.60 -4.10 7.78
N VAL A 87 -3.73 -3.42 8.53
CA VAL A 87 -2.32 -3.77 8.71
C VAL A 87 -2.16 -4.16 10.19
N SER A 88 -1.53 -5.27 10.49
CA SER A 88 -1.35 -5.72 11.88
C SER A 88 0.12 -5.69 12.32
N ASN A 89 0.95 -6.57 11.78
CA ASN A 89 2.34 -6.76 12.22
C ASN A 89 3.36 -6.50 11.09
N SER A 90 2.94 -5.91 9.98
CA SER A 90 3.80 -5.68 8.83
C SER A 90 4.70 -4.46 9.01
N SER A 91 5.88 -4.50 8.42
CA SER A 91 6.91 -3.46 8.58
C SER A 91 7.43 -2.96 7.23
N ASN A 92 8.09 -1.79 7.26
CA ASN A 92 8.74 -1.20 6.09
C ASN A 92 7.78 -0.92 4.92
N ASN A 93 6.53 -0.60 5.18
CA ASN A 93 5.57 -0.27 4.13
C ASN A 93 5.43 1.24 3.97
N THR A 94 5.31 1.68 2.73
CA THR A 94 4.94 3.05 2.39
C THR A 94 3.63 3.05 1.62
N ALA A 95 2.57 3.64 2.19
CA ALA A 95 1.26 3.75 1.55
C ALA A 95 0.77 5.19 1.57
N ILE A 96 0.70 5.81 0.39
CA ILE A 96 0.28 7.21 0.22
C ILE A 96 -0.91 7.28 -0.73
N GLY A 97 -2.05 7.69 -0.22
CA GLY A 97 -3.32 7.78 -0.95
C GLY A 97 -4.46 7.10 -0.21
N GLY A 98 -5.70 7.55 -0.46
CA GLY A 98 -6.86 6.93 0.18
C GLY A 98 -6.97 5.44 -0.15
N ASN A 99 -7.16 4.60 0.86
CA ASN A 99 -7.24 3.14 0.75
C ASN A 99 -6.01 2.48 0.07
N SER A 100 -4.83 3.11 0.06
CA SER A 100 -3.60 2.47 -0.37
C SER A 100 -3.19 1.39 0.65
N LEU A 101 -2.74 0.24 0.17
CA LEU A 101 -2.32 -0.91 0.98
C LEU A 101 -3.38 -1.37 2.00
N PHE A 102 -4.66 -1.35 1.60
CA PHE A 102 -5.78 -1.48 2.54
C PHE A 102 -5.84 -2.85 3.26
N TYR A 103 -5.69 -3.98 2.55
CA TYR A 103 -5.82 -5.34 3.08
C TYR A 103 -4.50 -6.02 3.46
N ASN A 104 -3.42 -5.30 3.62
CA ASN A 104 -2.09 -5.88 3.88
C ASN A 104 -1.91 -6.24 5.36
N THR A 105 -2.38 -7.39 5.78
CA THR A 105 -2.39 -7.79 7.20
C THR A 105 -1.00 -8.01 7.80
N THR A 106 -0.11 -8.71 7.10
CA THR A 106 1.19 -9.15 7.65
C THR A 106 2.39 -8.97 6.71
N SER A 107 2.20 -8.48 5.49
CA SER A 107 3.28 -8.41 4.50
C SER A 107 4.04 -7.10 4.54
N SER A 108 5.34 -7.19 4.36
CA SER A 108 6.29 -6.09 4.53
C SER A 108 6.88 -5.62 3.19
N ASN A 109 7.61 -4.49 3.24
CA ASN A 109 8.39 -3.95 2.13
C ASN A 109 7.55 -3.52 0.91
N ASN A 110 6.31 -3.12 1.11
CA ASN A 110 5.47 -2.66 0.00
C ASN A 110 5.52 -1.14 -0.14
N THR A 111 5.55 -0.66 -1.38
CA THR A 111 5.38 0.74 -1.73
C THR A 111 4.10 0.92 -2.54
N ALA A 112 3.12 1.63 -2.00
CA ALA A 112 1.82 1.89 -2.61
C ALA A 112 1.57 3.40 -2.69
N LEU A 113 1.74 4.00 -3.85
CA LEU A 113 1.54 5.42 -4.08
C LEU A 113 0.39 5.67 -5.05
N GLY A 114 -0.73 6.12 -4.54
CA GLY A 114 -1.97 6.39 -5.30
C GLY A 114 -3.20 5.84 -4.60
N LYS A 115 -4.36 6.44 -4.87
CA LYS A 115 -5.62 5.94 -4.31
C LYS A 115 -5.88 4.50 -4.77
N ASN A 116 -6.21 3.61 -3.83
CA ASN A 116 -6.44 2.18 -4.05
C ASN A 116 -5.25 1.43 -4.69
N SER A 117 -4.01 1.93 -4.62
CA SER A 117 -2.84 1.14 -5.00
C SER A 117 -2.60 0.01 -4.00
N VAL A 118 -2.24 -1.18 -4.47
CA VAL A 118 -2.09 -2.41 -3.66
C VAL A 118 -3.29 -2.65 -2.72
N PHE A 119 -4.49 -2.34 -3.18
CA PHE A 119 -5.68 -2.35 -2.32
C PHE A 119 -6.01 -3.73 -1.75
N GLY A 120 -5.96 -4.76 -2.57
CA GLY A 120 -6.40 -6.12 -2.24
C GLY A 120 -5.27 -7.14 -2.11
N LEU A 121 -4.08 -6.86 -2.63
CA LEU A 121 -2.95 -7.78 -2.52
C LEU A 121 -2.39 -7.78 -1.09
N THR A 122 -2.11 -8.99 -0.59
CA THR A 122 -1.51 -9.22 0.72
C THR A 122 -0.06 -9.72 0.64
N GLY A 123 0.54 -9.69 -0.56
CA GLY A 123 1.92 -10.09 -0.79
C GLY A 123 2.96 -9.05 -0.35
N ALA A 124 4.21 -9.47 -0.25
CA ALA A 124 5.34 -8.64 0.11
C ALA A 124 6.11 -8.11 -1.13
N ASP A 125 6.99 -7.13 -0.90
CA ASP A 125 7.96 -6.64 -1.88
C ASP A 125 7.33 -6.06 -3.16
N ASN A 126 6.09 -5.54 -3.07
CA ASN A 126 5.42 -4.93 -4.21
C ASN A 126 5.69 -3.42 -4.28
N THR A 127 5.89 -2.92 -5.49
CA THR A 127 5.97 -1.48 -5.78
C THR A 127 4.85 -1.09 -6.74
N ALA A 128 3.93 -0.25 -6.29
CA ALA A 128 2.80 0.22 -7.09
C ALA A 128 2.66 1.75 -7.05
N VAL A 129 2.78 2.37 -8.19
CA VAL A 129 2.65 3.83 -8.34
C VAL A 129 1.56 4.16 -9.37
N GLY A 130 0.48 4.75 -8.92
CA GLY A 130 -0.66 5.14 -9.77
C GLY A 130 -2.01 4.80 -9.14
N TYR A 131 -3.06 5.46 -9.63
CA TYR A 131 -4.44 5.14 -9.25
C TYR A 131 -4.76 3.68 -9.58
N GLN A 132 -5.17 2.87 -8.59
CA GLN A 132 -5.49 1.45 -8.73
C GLN A 132 -4.35 0.57 -9.30
N SER A 133 -3.09 1.00 -9.23
CA SER A 133 -1.96 0.16 -9.59
C SER A 133 -1.86 -1.03 -8.65
N LEU A 134 -1.71 -2.26 -9.16
CA LEU A 134 -1.78 -3.52 -8.40
C LEU A 134 -2.98 -3.58 -7.45
N LYS A 135 -4.12 -3.07 -7.87
CA LYS A 135 -5.31 -3.05 -6.99
C LYS A 135 -5.66 -4.44 -6.51
N GLY A 136 -5.58 -5.44 -7.38
CA GLY A 136 -5.83 -6.82 -7.06
C GLY A 136 -7.23 -7.12 -6.53
N VAL A 137 -7.42 -8.36 -6.10
CA VAL A 137 -8.61 -8.84 -5.38
C VAL A 137 -8.22 -9.03 -3.91
N ALA A 138 -9.13 -8.76 -2.99
CA ALA A 138 -8.86 -8.85 -1.56
C ALA A 138 -8.32 -10.22 -1.14
N ASN A 139 -7.30 -10.20 -0.27
CA ASN A 139 -6.65 -11.37 0.32
C ASN A 139 -5.96 -12.32 -0.70
N GLN A 140 -5.38 -11.76 -1.74
CA GLN A 140 -4.57 -12.49 -2.71
C GLN A 140 -3.07 -12.19 -2.53
N ASN A 141 -2.23 -13.21 -2.63
CA ASN A 141 -0.82 -13.15 -2.23
C ASN A 141 0.14 -13.01 -3.43
N GLY A 142 0.03 -11.92 -4.19
CA GLY A 142 0.98 -11.59 -5.26
C GLY A 142 2.20 -10.86 -4.72
N ASN A 143 3.42 -11.39 -4.97
CA ASN A 143 4.66 -10.86 -4.38
C ASN A 143 5.60 -10.27 -5.45
N SER A 144 6.47 -9.36 -5.03
CA SER A 144 7.60 -8.89 -5.85
C SER A 144 7.17 -8.31 -7.22
N ASN A 145 6.01 -7.67 -7.27
CA ASN A 145 5.53 -7.05 -8.50
C ASN A 145 5.87 -5.56 -8.52
N THR A 146 6.23 -5.06 -9.69
CA THR A 146 6.45 -3.64 -9.95
C THR A 146 5.41 -3.14 -10.94
N ALA A 147 4.61 -2.16 -10.55
CA ALA A 147 3.61 -1.56 -11.41
C ALA A 147 3.65 -0.03 -11.34
N LEU A 148 3.88 0.59 -12.48
CA LEU A 148 3.96 2.04 -12.64
C LEU A 148 2.96 2.51 -13.70
N GLY A 149 1.89 3.12 -13.27
CA GLY A 149 0.82 3.63 -14.12
C GLY A 149 -0.57 3.41 -13.53
N SER A 150 -1.54 4.24 -13.92
CA SER A 150 -2.93 4.04 -13.51
C SER A 150 -3.47 2.71 -14.04
N GLY A 151 -3.99 1.85 -13.16
CA GLY A 151 -4.56 0.55 -13.52
C GLY A 151 -3.54 -0.50 -13.95
N SER A 152 -2.22 -0.25 -13.83
CA SER A 152 -1.22 -1.26 -14.17
C SER A 152 -1.35 -2.48 -13.24
N GLY A 153 -1.40 -3.68 -13.80
CA GLY A 153 -1.59 -4.93 -13.05
C GLY A 153 -2.91 -5.00 -12.27
N LEU A 154 -3.98 -4.37 -12.77
CA LEU A 154 -5.24 -4.16 -12.05
C LEU A 154 -5.89 -5.45 -11.54
N ALA A 155 -5.89 -6.52 -12.35
CA ALA A 155 -6.56 -7.79 -12.05
C ALA A 155 -5.68 -8.78 -11.26
N MET A 156 -4.49 -8.37 -10.84
CA MET A 156 -3.53 -9.25 -10.15
C MET A 156 -4.16 -9.98 -8.97
N THR A 157 -3.88 -11.27 -8.86
CA THR A 157 -4.26 -12.12 -7.72
C THR A 157 -3.03 -12.71 -7.04
N THR A 158 -2.48 -13.80 -7.56
CA THR A 158 -1.33 -14.49 -6.95
C THR A 158 -0.05 -14.41 -7.78
N GLY A 159 -0.10 -13.76 -8.97
CA GLY A 159 1.08 -13.63 -9.82
C GLY A 159 2.23 -12.89 -9.13
N ALA A 160 3.46 -13.32 -9.41
CA ALA A 160 4.66 -12.80 -8.78
C ALA A 160 5.74 -12.37 -9.78
N ASN A 161 6.66 -11.51 -9.35
CA ASN A 161 7.81 -11.08 -10.13
C ASN A 161 7.45 -10.41 -11.48
N ASN A 162 6.32 -9.75 -11.55
CA ASN A 162 5.87 -9.07 -12.77
C ASN A 162 6.30 -7.60 -12.80
N ILE A 163 6.57 -7.08 -13.98
CA ILE A 163 6.88 -5.67 -14.25
C ILE A 163 5.85 -5.11 -15.23
N PHE A 164 5.07 -4.13 -14.78
CA PHE A 164 4.04 -3.44 -15.56
C PHE A 164 4.33 -1.94 -15.59
N ILE A 165 4.64 -1.39 -16.76
CA ILE A 165 4.93 0.05 -16.90
C ILE A 165 4.05 0.64 -17.99
N GLY A 166 3.16 1.54 -17.61
CA GLY A 166 2.20 2.19 -18.48
C GLY A 166 0.78 2.15 -17.93
N LYS A 167 -0.10 3.01 -18.43
CA LYS A 167 -1.51 2.99 -18.08
C LYS A 167 -2.12 1.66 -18.51
N SER A 168 -2.81 0.98 -17.60
CA SER A 168 -3.43 -0.34 -17.85
C SER A 168 -2.46 -1.41 -18.38
N SER A 169 -1.16 -1.26 -18.20
CA SER A 169 -0.17 -2.25 -18.58
C SER A 169 -0.41 -3.55 -17.83
N GLY A 170 -0.60 -4.67 -18.56
CA GLY A 170 -0.83 -5.98 -17.96
C GLY A 170 -2.04 -6.04 -17.04
N ASP A 171 -3.07 -5.21 -17.27
CA ASP A 171 -4.21 -5.11 -16.36
C ASP A 171 -5.08 -6.38 -16.31
N ASN A 172 -4.90 -7.30 -17.25
CA ASN A 172 -5.54 -8.60 -17.31
C ASN A 172 -4.77 -9.74 -16.63
N ILE A 173 -3.50 -9.54 -16.22
CA ILE A 173 -2.71 -10.57 -15.53
C ILE A 173 -3.36 -10.88 -14.17
N THR A 174 -3.56 -12.17 -13.91
CA THR A 174 -4.10 -12.68 -12.66
C THR A 174 -3.08 -13.51 -11.88
N THR A 175 -2.65 -14.64 -12.41
CA THR A 175 -1.75 -15.61 -11.75
C THR A 175 -0.41 -15.79 -12.47
N GLY A 176 -0.21 -15.18 -13.64
CA GLY A 176 1.04 -15.30 -14.40
C GLY A 176 2.24 -14.69 -13.67
N ASP A 177 3.39 -15.36 -13.75
CA ASP A 177 4.63 -14.99 -13.09
C ASP A 177 5.70 -14.49 -14.07
N GLY A 178 6.52 -13.53 -13.61
CA GLY A 178 7.71 -13.11 -14.34
C GLY A 178 7.44 -12.40 -15.66
N ASN A 179 6.27 -11.79 -15.83
CA ASN A 179 5.91 -11.07 -17.05
C ASN A 179 6.52 -9.65 -17.04
N VAL A 180 6.97 -9.19 -18.21
CA VAL A 180 7.45 -7.84 -18.43
C VAL A 180 6.58 -7.19 -19.50
N ILE A 181 5.74 -6.24 -19.11
CA ILE A 181 4.80 -5.56 -20.01
C ILE A 181 5.00 -4.06 -19.90
N ILE A 182 5.39 -3.43 -20.98
CA ILE A 182 5.65 -1.99 -21.07
C ILE A 182 4.81 -1.40 -22.19
N GLY A 183 4.03 -0.39 -21.87
CA GLY A 183 3.08 0.24 -22.79
C GLY A 183 1.63 0.10 -22.28
N SER A 184 0.67 0.63 -23.02
CA SER A 184 -0.76 0.56 -22.65
C SER A 184 -1.41 -0.69 -23.25
N ILE A 185 -0.96 -1.86 -22.82
CA ILE A 185 -1.33 -3.15 -23.45
C ILE A 185 -1.55 -4.26 -22.41
N ASN A 186 -2.45 -5.18 -22.75
CA ASN A 186 -2.67 -6.40 -22.02
C ASN A 186 -1.66 -7.49 -22.37
N ALA A 187 -1.44 -8.41 -21.45
CA ALA A 187 -0.75 -9.67 -21.72
C ALA A 187 -1.54 -10.53 -22.73
N ASP A 188 -0.84 -11.33 -23.51
CA ASP A 188 -1.48 -12.29 -24.42
C ASP A 188 -2.21 -13.39 -23.63
N SER A 189 -1.76 -13.70 -22.42
CA SER A 189 -2.41 -14.63 -21.48
C SER A 189 -2.43 -14.07 -20.07
N ALA A 190 -3.59 -14.08 -19.42
CA ALA A 190 -3.77 -13.63 -18.03
C ALA A 190 -3.07 -14.52 -16.99
N THR A 191 -2.83 -15.76 -17.32
CA THR A 191 -2.21 -16.79 -16.46
C THR A 191 -0.87 -17.28 -16.99
N GLY A 192 -0.43 -16.76 -18.15
CA GLY A 192 0.84 -17.14 -18.76
C GLY A 192 2.03 -16.50 -18.05
N ASP A 193 3.12 -17.26 -17.97
CA ASP A 193 4.37 -16.82 -17.34
C ASP A 193 5.35 -16.26 -18.37
N LYS A 194 6.28 -15.41 -17.89
CA LYS A 194 7.46 -14.96 -18.65
C LYS A 194 7.15 -14.35 -20.02
N GLN A 195 6.00 -13.71 -20.16
CA GLN A 195 5.65 -12.96 -21.36
C GLN A 195 6.44 -11.63 -21.38
N LEU A 196 7.04 -11.31 -22.52
CA LEU A 196 7.66 -10.00 -22.77
C LEU A 196 6.84 -9.26 -23.81
N ILE A 197 6.32 -8.09 -23.45
CA ILE A 197 5.61 -7.22 -24.40
C ILE A 197 6.13 -5.79 -24.23
N LEU A 198 6.61 -5.22 -25.31
CA LEU A 198 6.93 -3.79 -25.42
C LEU A 198 6.04 -3.18 -26.49
N ALA A 199 5.16 -2.30 -26.08
CA ALA A 199 4.16 -1.68 -26.94
C ALA A 199 4.10 -0.15 -26.77
N ASP A 200 3.33 0.51 -27.63
CA ASP A 200 3.10 1.95 -27.51
C ASP A 200 2.35 2.30 -26.21
N GLY A 201 2.51 3.55 -25.78
CA GLY A 201 1.93 4.06 -24.55
C GLY A 201 0.53 4.68 -24.72
N VAL A 202 -0.06 4.64 -25.90
CA VAL A 202 -1.35 5.30 -26.19
C VAL A 202 -2.51 4.33 -25.98
N ASP A 203 -2.55 3.27 -26.76
CA ASP A 203 -3.64 2.28 -26.75
C ASP A 203 -3.17 0.82 -26.93
N GLY A 204 -1.84 0.61 -27.04
CA GLY A 204 -1.26 -0.71 -27.23
C GLY A 204 -1.52 -1.32 -28.60
N SER A 205 -1.97 -0.55 -29.56
CA SER A 205 -2.27 -1.04 -30.93
C SER A 205 -1.02 -1.49 -31.69
N VAL A 206 0.15 -0.99 -31.30
CA VAL A 206 1.45 -1.35 -31.88
C VAL A 206 2.31 -2.01 -30.81
N ALA A 207 2.52 -3.31 -30.92
CA ALA A 207 3.52 -4.02 -30.13
C ALA A 207 4.82 -4.14 -30.94
N TRP A 208 5.89 -3.56 -30.44
CA TRP A 208 7.20 -3.58 -31.10
C TRP A 208 7.98 -4.88 -30.85
N ILE A 209 7.80 -5.45 -29.68
CA ILE A 209 8.48 -6.68 -29.27
C ILE A 209 7.49 -7.53 -28.50
N LYS A 210 7.37 -8.81 -28.87
CA LYS A 210 6.69 -9.84 -28.09
C LYS A 210 7.60 -11.03 -27.91
N GLY A 211 7.67 -11.57 -26.69
CA GLY A 211 8.39 -12.78 -26.36
C GLY A 211 7.48 -13.74 -25.58
N ASP A 212 7.74 -15.01 -25.71
CA ASP A 212 7.00 -16.06 -25.02
C ASP A 212 7.82 -16.68 -23.86
N SER A 213 7.19 -17.60 -23.11
CA SER A 213 7.81 -18.31 -21.98
C SER A 213 9.02 -19.17 -22.35
N ASN A 214 9.26 -19.41 -23.63
CA ASN A 214 10.42 -20.16 -24.14
C ASN A 214 11.60 -19.26 -24.52
N GLY A 215 11.47 -17.94 -24.31
CA GLY A 215 12.49 -16.95 -24.63
C GLY A 215 12.58 -16.63 -26.14
N GLN A 216 11.55 -16.96 -26.91
CA GLN A 216 11.50 -16.61 -28.32
C GLN A 216 10.88 -15.23 -28.47
N VAL A 217 11.57 -14.36 -29.18
CA VAL A 217 11.09 -13.02 -29.58
C VAL A 217 10.48 -13.12 -30.97
N LYS A 218 9.28 -12.57 -31.11
CA LYS A 218 8.53 -12.50 -32.38
C LYS A 218 8.53 -11.07 -32.91
#